data_7dd735a42a893a12df5b38abaea4feea
#
_entry.id   7dd735a42a893a12df5b38abaea4feea
#
_cell.length_a   1.000
_cell.length_b   1.000
_cell.length_c   1.000
_cell.angle_alpha   90.00
_cell.angle_beta   90.00
_cell.angle_gamma   90.00
#
_symmetry.space_group_name_H-M   'P 1'
#
loop_
_entity.id
_entity.type
_entity.pdbx_description
1 polymer ?
#
loop_
_entity_poly.entity_id
_entity_poly.type
_entity_poly.pdbx_seq_one_letter_code
_entity_poly.pdbx_strand_id
1 'polypeptide(L)'
;ATNWKSEDLASIVLSGNLRSKDPETKAAFDASMKKLKLTKSEVDAVWNLATSGMSKICNDAYPVSSANIRTVVETVRALNPDAQILLIGATNIGPVPLLPSWSNYFSKLNRFQKQLAEVYDIDYIAIPYAQTELDGHPTVAGHKYIAKKIVRAIQNG
;
A
#
# COMPACT_ATOMS: atom_id res chain seq x y z
N ALA A 1 0.37 -34.82 -2.73
CA ALA A 1 -0.60 -33.72 -2.61
C ALA A 1 -0.23 -32.91 -1.37
N THR A 2 0.29 -31.72 -1.55
CA THR A 2 0.66 -30.81 -0.46
C THR A 2 -0.61 -30.29 0.20
N ASN A 3 -0.86 -30.74 1.41
CA ASN A 3 -1.99 -30.27 2.23
C ASN A 3 -1.53 -28.95 2.88
N TRP A 4 -1.76 -27.83 2.21
CA TRP A 4 -1.40 -26.52 2.75
C TRP A 4 -2.37 -26.12 3.85
N LYS A 5 -1.84 -25.76 5.00
CA LYS A 5 -2.61 -25.15 6.08
C LYS A 5 -2.88 -23.67 5.72
N SER A 6 -3.93 -23.09 6.27
CA SER A 6 -4.27 -21.67 6.03
C SER A 6 -3.13 -20.71 6.38
N GLU A 7 -2.36 -21.03 7.42
CA GLU A 7 -1.18 -20.28 7.85
C GLU A 7 -0.05 -20.33 6.81
N ASP A 8 0.17 -21.49 6.19
CA ASP A 8 1.16 -21.68 5.12
C ASP A 8 0.75 -20.89 3.87
N LEU A 9 -0.54 -20.85 3.55
CA LEU A 9 -1.07 -20.08 2.43
C LEU A 9 -0.86 -18.58 2.59
N ALA A 10 -1.14 -18.03 3.77
CA ALA A 10 -0.91 -16.62 4.05
C ALA A 10 0.58 -16.27 3.91
N SER A 11 1.47 -17.10 4.46
CA SER A 11 2.92 -16.92 4.33
C SER A 11 3.40 -17.00 2.89
N ILE A 12 2.90 -17.95 2.09
CA ILE A 12 3.26 -18.12 0.69
C ILE A 12 2.74 -16.96 -0.16
N VAL A 13 1.50 -16.52 0.05
CA VAL A 13 0.92 -15.37 -0.66
C VAL A 13 1.68 -14.09 -0.35
N LEU A 14 1.98 -13.84 0.93
CA LEU A 14 2.69 -12.64 1.35
C LEU A 14 4.15 -12.63 0.94
N SER A 15 4.82 -13.78 0.92
CA SER A 15 6.22 -13.89 0.49
C SER A 15 6.41 -13.84 -1.03
N GLY A 16 5.34 -14.07 -1.82
CA GLY A 16 5.43 -14.19 -3.27
C GLY A 16 6.32 -15.34 -3.74
N ASN A 17 6.50 -16.35 -2.89
CA ASN A 17 7.44 -17.47 -3.11
C ASN A 17 6.85 -18.65 -3.89
N LEU A 18 5.62 -18.54 -4.39
CA LEU A 18 5.08 -19.52 -5.34
C LEU A 18 5.78 -19.36 -6.70
N ARG A 19 6.96 -19.91 -6.80
CA ARG A 19 7.82 -19.81 -8.00
C ARG A 19 7.36 -20.67 -9.15
N SER A 20 6.53 -21.68 -8.89
CA SER A 20 6.05 -22.59 -9.91
C SER A 20 4.65 -22.18 -10.38
N LYS A 21 4.51 -21.91 -11.67
CA LYS A 21 3.24 -21.69 -12.37
C LYS A 21 2.71 -22.96 -13.02
N ASP A 22 3.24 -24.12 -12.61
CA ASP A 22 2.83 -25.40 -13.18
C ASP A 22 1.36 -25.73 -12.84
N PRO A 23 0.68 -26.53 -13.71
CA PRO A 23 -0.73 -26.86 -13.54
C PRO A 23 -1.06 -27.62 -12.26
N GLU A 24 -0.14 -28.44 -11.75
CA GLU A 24 -0.37 -29.22 -10.52
C GLU A 24 -0.35 -28.32 -9.30
N THR A 25 0.58 -27.37 -9.25
CA THR A 25 0.64 -26.36 -8.20
C THR A 25 -0.62 -25.47 -8.23
N LYS A 26 -1.07 -25.07 -9.42
CA LYS A 26 -2.33 -24.29 -9.57
C LYS A 26 -3.55 -25.09 -9.09
N ALA A 27 -3.66 -26.35 -9.45
CA ALA A 27 -4.76 -27.22 -9.03
C ALA A 27 -4.78 -27.42 -7.49
N ALA A 28 -3.61 -27.63 -6.87
CA ALA A 28 -3.50 -27.73 -5.42
C ALA A 28 -3.87 -26.42 -4.71
N PHE A 29 -3.47 -25.28 -5.27
CA PHE A 29 -3.84 -23.96 -4.80
C PHE A 29 -5.36 -23.75 -4.88
N ASP A 30 -5.96 -23.99 -6.05
CA ASP A 30 -7.41 -23.85 -6.28
C ASP A 30 -8.23 -24.71 -5.32
N ALA A 31 -7.80 -25.97 -5.09
CA ALA A 31 -8.44 -26.86 -4.13
C ALA A 31 -8.37 -26.32 -2.69
N SER A 32 -7.29 -25.65 -2.33
CA SER A 32 -7.14 -25.02 -1.01
C SER A 32 -7.97 -23.76 -0.88
N MET A 33 -8.03 -22.92 -1.90
CA MET A 33 -8.83 -21.70 -1.94
C MET A 33 -10.34 -21.99 -1.92
N LYS A 34 -10.77 -23.11 -2.52
CA LYS A 34 -12.18 -23.53 -2.51
C LYS A 34 -12.75 -23.70 -1.08
N LYS A 35 -11.91 -24.05 -0.12
CA LYS A 35 -12.29 -24.15 1.30
C LYS A 35 -12.62 -22.79 1.92
N LEU A 36 -12.11 -21.70 1.36
CA LEU A 36 -12.31 -20.32 1.83
C LEU A 36 -13.55 -19.64 1.21
N LYS A 37 -14.32 -20.36 0.37
CA LYS A 37 -15.52 -19.86 -0.32
C LYS A 37 -15.28 -18.59 -1.16
N LEU A 38 -14.06 -18.42 -1.66
CA LEU A 38 -13.72 -17.32 -2.55
C LEU A 38 -14.30 -17.54 -3.95
N THR A 39 -14.66 -16.45 -4.61
CA THR A 39 -15.06 -16.47 -6.03
C THR A 39 -13.86 -16.78 -6.92
N LYS A 40 -14.11 -17.18 -8.16
CA LYS A 40 -13.04 -17.44 -9.13
C LYS A 40 -12.12 -16.23 -9.31
N SER A 41 -12.70 -15.03 -9.39
CA SER A 41 -11.95 -13.79 -9.57
C SER A 41 -11.01 -13.52 -8.38
N GLU A 42 -11.47 -13.76 -7.16
CA GLU A 42 -10.64 -13.62 -5.95
C GLU A 42 -9.53 -14.65 -5.90
N VAL A 43 -9.83 -15.91 -6.25
CA VAL A 43 -8.81 -16.97 -6.33
C VAL A 43 -7.75 -16.63 -7.37
N ASP A 44 -8.13 -16.14 -8.55
CA ASP A 44 -7.19 -15.74 -9.60
C ASP A 44 -6.36 -14.52 -9.17
N ALA A 45 -6.94 -13.56 -8.45
CA ALA A 45 -6.21 -12.42 -7.90
C ALA A 45 -5.15 -12.87 -6.86
N VAL A 46 -5.53 -13.75 -5.94
CA VAL A 46 -4.60 -14.32 -4.94
C VAL A 46 -3.51 -15.16 -5.62
N TRP A 47 -3.84 -15.93 -6.65
CA TRP A 47 -2.85 -16.66 -7.44
C TRP A 47 -1.85 -15.75 -8.12
N ASN A 48 -2.33 -14.69 -8.76
CA ASN A 48 -1.47 -13.70 -9.40
C ASN A 48 -0.55 -13.01 -8.39
N LEU A 49 -1.05 -12.68 -7.21
CA LEU A 49 -0.26 -12.14 -6.11
C LEU A 49 0.83 -13.11 -5.67
N ALA A 50 0.47 -14.38 -5.46
CA ALA A 50 1.39 -15.42 -5.00
C ALA A 50 2.49 -15.76 -6.02
N THR A 51 2.17 -15.73 -7.32
CA THR A 51 3.09 -16.12 -8.40
C THR A 51 3.89 -14.98 -9.01
N SER A 52 3.32 -13.78 -9.06
CA SER A 52 3.99 -12.59 -9.63
C SER A 52 4.84 -11.85 -8.61
N GLY A 53 4.59 -12.12 -7.34
CA GLY A 53 5.27 -11.48 -6.22
C GLY A 53 4.78 -10.04 -5.98
N MET A 54 4.84 -9.64 -4.74
CA MET A 54 4.47 -8.29 -4.29
C MET A 54 5.29 -7.20 -5.01
N SER A 55 6.52 -7.51 -5.40
CA SER A 55 7.41 -6.57 -6.10
C SER A 55 6.83 -6.11 -7.43
N LYS A 56 6.30 -7.04 -8.25
CA LYS A 56 5.68 -6.68 -9.53
C LYS A 56 4.45 -5.81 -9.31
N ILE A 57 3.58 -6.19 -8.39
CA ILE A 57 2.35 -5.44 -8.07
C ILE A 57 2.70 -4.03 -7.61
N CYS A 58 3.64 -3.88 -6.70
CA CYS A 58 4.08 -2.57 -6.22
C CYS A 58 4.71 -1.72 -7.33
N ASN A 59 5.49 -2.32 -8.23
CA ASN A 59 6.10 -1.62 -9.35
C ASN A 59 5.06 -1.18 -10.37
N ASP A 60 4.06 -1.99 -10.65
CA ASP A 60 2.96 -1.64 -11.58
C ASP A 60 2.02 -0.59 -10.95
N ALA A 61 1.76 -0.66 -9.65
CA ALA A 61 0.90 0.27 -8.95
C ALA A 61 1.51 1.66 -8.74
N TYR A 62 2.83 1.76 -8.60
CA TYR A 62 3.50 3.04 -8.28
C TYR A 62 3.25 4.14 -9.31
N PRO A 63 3.45 3.93 -10.63
CA PRO A 63 3.21 4.97 -11.62
C PRO A 63 1.75 5.41 -11.66
N VAL A 64 0.80 4.49 -11.49
CA VAL A 64 -0.64 4.79 -11.45
C VAL A 64 -0.97 5.62 -10.22
N SER A 65 -0.52 5.20 -9.04
CA SER A 65 -0.80 5.91 -7.77
C SER A 65 -0.19 7.31 -7.77
N SER A 66 1.04 7.47 -8.24
CA SER A 66 1.70 8.77 -8.29
C SER A 66 1.03 9.71 -9.30
N ALA A 67 0.62 9.20 -10.47
CA ALA A 67 -0.14 9.99 -11.46
C ALA A 67 -1.49 10.44 -10.90
N ASN A 68 -2.23 9.55 -10.24
CA ASN A 68 -3.52 9.87 -9.65
C ASN A 68 -3.41 10.95 -8.56
N ILE A 69 -2.41 10.85 -7.67
CA ILE A 69 -2.18 11.87 -6.63
C ILE A 69 -1.88 13.23 -7.27
N ARG A 70 -1.02 13.28 -8.29
CA ARG A 70 -0.74 14.49 -9.05
C ARG A 70 -2.00 15.07 -9.67
N THR A 71 -2.78 14.25 -10.38
CA THR A 71 -4.03 14.67 -11.02
C THR A 71 -5.01 15.28 -10.01
N VAL A 72 -5.14 14.68 -8.81
CA VAL A 72 -6.00 15.24 -7.77
C VAL A 72 -5.53 16.64 -7.34
N VAL A 73 -4.24 16.82 -7.06
CA VAL A 73 -3.67 18.13 -6.68
C VAL A 73 -3.89 19.17 -7.77
N GLU A 74 -3.57 18.83 -9.02
CA GLU A 74 -3.73 19.70 -10.18
C GLU A 74 -5.21 20.08 -10.41
N THR A 75 -6.11 19.11 -10.28
CA THR A 75 -7.54 19.34 -10.43
C THR A 75 -8.08 20.29 -9.34
N VAL A 76 -7.70 20.06 -8.08
CA VAL A 76 -8.12 20.95 -6.99
C VAL A 76 -7.61 22.37 -7.21
N ARG A 77 -6.34 22.54 -7.61
CA ARG A 77 -5.76 23.85 -7.92
C ARG A 77 -6.45 24.54 -9.10
N ALA A 78 -6.81 23.78 -10.13
CA ALA A 78 -7.50 24.33 -11.30
C ALA A 78 -8.93 24.79 -10.97
N LEU A 79 -9.63 24.05 -10.10
CA LEU A 79 -11.01 24.38 -9.70
C LEU A 79 -11.08 25.45 -8.61
N ASN A 80 -10.12 25.48 -7.71
CA ASN A 80 -10.02 26.48 -6.64
C ASN A 80 -8.55 26.79 -6.37
N PRO A 81 -8.00 27.85 -7.01
CA PRO A 81 -6.59 28.24 -6.85
C PRO A 81 -6.20 28.60 -5.40
N ASP A 82 -7.16 29.08 -4.61
CA ASP A 82 -6.94 29.50 -3.22
C ASP A 82 -7.16 28.35 -2.22
N ALA A 83 -7.46 27.16 -2.69
CA ALA A 83 -7.66 26.00 -1.80
C ALA A 83 -6.38 25.67 -1.02
N GLN A 84 -6.49 25.60 0.29
CA GLN A 84 -5.43 24.99 1.10
C GLN A 84 -5.42 23.47 0.86
N ILE A 85 -4.32 22.97 0.33
CA ILE A 85 -4.13 21.55 0.06
C ILE A 85 -3.11 20.98 1.05
N LEU A 86 -3.47 19.86 1.67
CA LEU A 86 -2.64 19.16 2.62
C LEU A 86 -2.48 17.70 2.20
N LEU A 87 -1.28 17.31 1.82
CA LEU A 87 -0.96 15.90 1.54
C LEU A 87 -0.55 15.19 2.83
N ILE A 88 -1.22 14.08 3.11
CA ILE A 88 -0.86 13.20 4.21
C ILE A 88 -0.17 11.97 3.61
N GLY A 89 1.06 11.73 4.04
CA GLY A 89 1.84 10.59 3.59
C GLY A 89 1.15 9.27 3.93
N ALA A 90 1.40 8.26 3.12
CA ALA A 90 0.99 6.90 3.44
C ALA A 90 1.70 6.43 4.72
N THR A 91 0.99 5.67 5.52
CA THR A 91 1.56 5.05 6.72
C THR A 91 2.75 4.16 6.34
N ASN A 92 3.88 4.38 6.97
CA ASN A 92 5.06 3.57 6.72
C ASN A 92 5.02 2.34 7.63
N ILE A 93 4.76 1.17 7.03
CA ILE A 93 4.77 -0.11 7.75
C ILE A 93 6.15 -0.54 8.23
N GLY A 94 7.17 0.30 8.05
CA GLY A 94 8.54 0.01 8.43
C GLY A 94 9.17 -1.15 7.66
N PRO A 95 10.35 -1.58 8.05
CA PRO A 95 11.01 -2.73 7.45
C PRO A 95 10.37 -4.01 7.95
N VAL A 96 9.18 -4.34 7.42
CA VAL A 96 8.57 -5.65 7.66
C VAL A 96 9.35 -6.67 6.83
N PRO A 97 10.10 -7.60 7.46
CA PRO A 97 10.95 -8.54 6.73
C PRO A 97 10.19 -9.38 5.69
N LEU A 98 8.89 -9.59 5.92
CA LEU A 98 8.02 -10.37 5.05
C LEU A 98 7.47 -9.55 3.85
N LEU A 99 7.55 -8.22 3.87
CA LEU A 99 6.96 -7.35 2.86
C LEU A 99 7.91 -6.21 2.40
N PRO A 100 9.18 -6.49 2.05
CA PRO A 100 10.13 -5.44 1.68
C PRO A 100 9.69 -4.63 0.46
N SER A 101 9.01 -5.26 -0.48
CA SER A 101 8.49 -4.58 -1.67
C SER A 101 7.40 -3.56 -1.32
N TRP A 102 6.57 -3.84 -0.34
CA TRP A 102 5.52 -2.93 0.13
C TRP A 102 6.10 -1.74 0.88
N SER A 103 7.03 -2.00 1.80
CA SER A 103 7.75 -0.94 2.50
C SER A 103 8.44 0.01 1.51
N ASN A 104 9.08 -0.55 0.48
CA ASN A 104 9.73 0.23 -0.57
C ASN A 104 8.73 1.03 -1.41
N TYR A 105 7.57 0.45 -1.75
CA TYR A 105 6.48 1.13 -2.46
C TYR A 105 5.99 2.36 -1.68
N PHE A 106 5.65 2.22 -0.41
CA PHE A 106 5.19 3.34 0.41
C PHE A 106 6.28 4.38 0.63
N SER A 107 7.54 3.97 0.76
CA SER A 107 8.66 4.90 0.86
C SER A 107 8.83 5.73 -0.42
N LYS A 108 8.70 5.12 -1.60
CA LYS A 108 8.71 5.82 -2.89
C LYS A 108 7.52 6.77 -3.02
N LEU A 109 6.32 6.33 -2.64
CA LEU A 109 5.11 7.13 -2.69
C LEU A 109 5.20 8.36 -1.77
N ASN A 110 5.67 8.19 -0.55
CA ASN A 110 5.88 9.27 0.40
C ASN A 110 6.92 10.29 -0.10
N ARG A 111 8.00 9.81 -0.72
CA ARG A 111 8.98 10.70 -1.35
C ARG A 111 8.36 11.49 -2.49
N PHE A 112 7.58 10.84 -3.34
CA PHE A 112 6.87 11.49 -4.44
C PHE A 112 5.89 12.56 -3.91
N GLN A 113 5.07 12.24 -2.90
CA GLN A 113 4.13 13.19 -2.30
C GLN A 113 4.84 14.40 -1.69
N LYS A 114 5.98 14.17 -1.01
CA LYS A 114 6.78 15.27 -0.49
C LYS A 114 7.32 16.18 -1.60
N GLN A 115 7.88 15.60 -2.66
CA GLN A 115 8.35 16.36 -3.82
C GLN A 115 7.21 17.12 -4.53
N LEU A 116 6.03 16.49 -4.65
CA LEU A 116 4.86 17.13 -5.22
C LEU A 116 4.42 18.33 -4.37
N ALA A 117 4.44 18.18 -3.05
CA ALA A 117 4.11 19.27 -2.13
C ALA A 117 5.08 20.46 -2.28
N GLU A 118 6.38 20.19 -2.43
CA GLU A 118 7.39 21.21 -2.69
C GLU A 118 7.15 21.95 -4.03
N VAL A 119 6.77 21.20 -5.09
CA VAL A 119 6.51 21.79 -6.43
C VAL A 119 5.27 22.69 -6.44
N TYR A 120 4.21 22.32 -5.72
CA TYR A 120 2.95 23.05 -5.71
C TYR A 120 2.79 24.01 -4.53
N ASP A 121 3.83 24.15 -3.71
CA ASP A 121 3.82 24.96 -2.49
C ASP A 121 2.62 24.62 -1.59
N ILE A 122 2.50 23.36 -1.24
CA ILE A 122 1.43 22.81 -0.39
C ILE A 122 2.03 22.02 0.78
N ASP A 123 1.22 21.87 1.83
CA ASP A 123 1.67 21.18 3.03
C ASP A 123 1.81 19.67 2.83
N TYR A 124 2.83 19.08 3.44
CA TYR A 124 3.02 17.63 3.53
C TYR A 124 3.22 17.16 4.97
N ILE A 125 2.39 16.21 5.38
CA ILE A 125 2.51 15.56 6.70
C ILE A 125 3.07 14.16 6.52
N ALA A 126 4.29 13.94 6.99
CA ALA A 126 4.86 12.61 7.10
C ALA A 126 4.27 11.87 8.30
N ILE A 127 3.98 10.57 8.14
CA ILE A 127 3.58 9.68 9.22
C ILE A 127 4.79 8.80 9.59
N PRO A 128 5.42 9.01 10.76
CA PRO A 128 6.54 8.19 11.20
C PRO A 128 6.11 6.75 11.48
N TYR A 129 7.00 5.80 11.21
CA TYR A 129 6.77 4.37 11.50
C TYR A 129 6.37 4.12 12.97
N ALA A 130 6.98 4.81 13.92
CA ALA A 130 6.65 4.69 15.35
C ALA A 130 5.19 5.04 15.71
N GLN A 131 4.43 5.57 14.75
CA GLN A 131 3.03 5.93 14.90
C GLN A 131 2.09 4.91 14.22
N THR A 132 2.62 3.76 13.78
CA THR A 132 1.85 2.74 13.06
C THR A 132 1.93 1.37 13.74
N GLU A 133 0.88 0.57 13.61
CA GLU A 133 0.85 -0.84 13.97
C GLU A 133 1.57 -1.68 12.90
N LEU A 134 1.78 -2.97 13.19
CA LEU A 134 2.43 -3.89 12.25
C LEU A 134 1.67 -4.07 10.93
N ASP A 135 0.37 -3.87 10.93
CA ASP A 135 -0.50 -3.93 9.75
C ASP A 135 -0.52 -2.63 8.94
N GLY A 136 0.22 -1.62 9.38
CA GLY A 136 0.33 -0.32 8.72
C GLY A 136 -0.74 0.70 9.11
N HIS A 137 -1.68 0.37 9.97
CA HIS A 137 -2.65 1.33 10.48
C HIS A 137 -2.03 2.24 11.55
N PRO A 138 -2.44 3.52 11.65
CA PRO A 138 -1.97 4.38 12.72
C PRO A 138 -2.41 3.85 14.09
N THR A 139 -1.51 3.86 15.06
CA THR A 139 -1.86 3.64 16.46
C THR A 139 -2.80 4.73 16.98
N VAL A 140 -3.37 4.59 18.17
CA VAL A 140 -4.12 5.68 18.83
C VAL A 140 -3.26 6.94 18.97
N ALA A 141 -1.97 6.78 19.29
CA ALA A 141 -1.01 7.89 19.33
C ALA A 141 -0.75 8.45 17.93
N GLY A 142 -0.70 7.59 16.91
CA GLY A 142 -0.58 7.94 15.50
C GLY A 142 -1.74 8.80 15.01
N HIS A 143 -2.97 8.41 15.32
CA HIS A 143 -4.15 9.23 15.00
C HIS A 143 -4.09 10.62 15.66
N LYS A 144 -3.72 10.69 16.94
CA LYS A 144 -3.53 11.98 17.64
C LYS A 144 -2.41 12.81 17.01
N TYR A 145 -1.31 12.18 16.61
CA TYR A 145 -0.20 12.85 15.93
C TYR A 145 -0.67 13.47 14.61
N ILE A 146 -1.35 12.69 13.77
CA ILE A 146 -1.89 13.15 12.47
C ILE A 146 -2.85 14.32 12.68
N ALA A 147 -3.84 14.17 13.56
CA ALA A 147 -4.81 15.21 13.85
C ALA A 147 -4.14 16.52 14.33
N LYS A 148 -3.15 16.44 15.22
CA LYS A 148 -2.40 17.60 15.71
C LYS A 148 -1.61 18.30 14.60
N LYS A 149 -1.07 17.53 13.63
CA LYS A 149 -0.36 18.10 12.48
C LYS A 149 -1.32 18.77 11.50
N ILE A 150 -2.48 18.17 11.24
CA ILE A 150 -3.53 18.76 10.39
C ILE A 150 -3.98 20.09 10.97
N VAL A 151 -4.35 20.11 12.26
CA VAL A 151 -4.80 21.36 12.94
C VAL A 151 -3.75 22.46 12.82
N ARG A 152 -2.48 22.13 13.03
CA ARG A 152 -1.39 23.13 12.90
C ARG A 152 -1.24 23.65 11.47
N ALA A 153 -1.33 22.78 10.46
CA ALA A 153 -1.24 23.19 9.07
C ALA A 153 -2.40 24.15 8.72
N ILE A 154 -3.64 23.83 9.12
CA ILE A 154 -4.81 24.68 8.90
C ILE A 154 -4.69 26.05 9.61
N GLN A 155 -4.07 26.09 10.79
CA GLN A 155 -3.93 27.34 11.54
C GLN A 155 -2.81 28.25 11.02
N ASN A 156 -1.87 27.71 10.27
CA ASN A 156 -0.69 28.45 9.79
C ASN A 156 -0.78 28.85 8.30
N GLY A 157 -1.77 28.34 7.58
CA GLY A 157 -2.07 28.71 6.20
C GLY A 157 -3.19 29.71 6.16
#